data_dd865683488e59014d7c65e3abd92088
#
_entry.id   dd865683488e59014d7c65e3abd92088
#
_cell.length_a   1.000
_cell.length_b   1.000
_cell.length_c   1.000
_cell.angle_alpha   90.00
_cell.angle_beta   90.00
_cell.angle_gamma   90.00
#
_symmetry.space_group_name_H-M   'P 1'
#
loop_
_entity.id
_entity.type
_entity.pdbx_description
1 polymer ?
#
loop_
_entity_poly.entity_id
_entity_poly.type
_entity_poly.pdbx_seq_one_letter_code
_entity_poly.pdbx_strand_id
1 'polypeptide(L)'
;NDGNRYYGDFEFTRYKGLNMTVVNVLPIEDYVKGVVPYEMSSSWPLEALKAQACCARTYMVSNYKSYNSFGFDVTDDTYCQAYLGTKSANATTDRAVDETAGLYITYGGQFCNTTYFSSDGGATEDSENVFSSVVPYLRGVVDPFEDAIDFTYKGKPVRSIDYRFYDGTQWSGLYSAKDGRGIVENNSSSDLNKFRIR
;
A
#
# COMPACT_ATOMS: atom_id res chain seq x y z
N ASN A 1 -2.55 20.92 -17.78
CA ASN A 1 -1.19 20.43 -18.05
C ASN A 1 -0.35 20.70 -16.82
N ASP A 2 -0.19 19.72 -15.96
CA ASP A 2 0.54 19.77 -14.68
C ASP A 2 2.07 19.65 -14.83
N GLY A 3 2.56 19.54 -16.09
CA GLY A 3 3.98 19.42 -16.42
C GLY A 3 4.56 18.03 -16.16
N ASN A 4 3.76 17.03 -15.81
CA ASN A 4 4.24 15.67 -15.62
C ASN A 4 4.68 15.07 -16.97
N ARG A 5 5.70 14.22 -16.90
CA ARG A 5 6.20 13.42 -18.03
C ARG A 5 5.97 11.94 -17.72
N TYR A 6 5.75 11.17 -18.78
CA TYR A 6 5.42 9.75 -18.67
C TYR A 6 6.28 8.93 -19.62
N TYR A 7 6.58 7.70 -19.27
CA TYR A 7 7.11 6.70 -20.20
C TYR A 7 5.99 6.15 -21.07
N GLY A 8 6.35 5.58 -22.22
CA GLY A 8 5.41 4.90 -23.12
C GLY A 8 4.51 5.84 -23.91
N ASP A 9 3.37 5.31 -24.32
CA ASP A 9 2.40 5.95 -25.21
C ASP A 9 1.11 6.34 -24.48
N PHE A 10 0.27 7.15 -25.14
CA PHE A 10 -1.05 7.51 -24.63
C PHE A 10 -2.13 7.06 -25.60
N GLU A 11 -3.15 6.39 -25.06
CA GLU A 11 -4.40 6.11 -25.72
C GLU A 11 -5.50 7.04 -25.20
N PHE A 12 -6.34 7.51 -26.11
CA PHE A 12 -7.47 8.38 -25.81
C PHE A 12 -8.75 7.66 -26.22
N THR A 13 -9.57 7.29 -25.25
CA THR A 13 -10.80 6.54 -25.48
C THR A 13 -12.00 7.24 -24.86
N ARG A 14 -13.22 6.85 -25.30
CA ARG A 14 -14.47 7.23 -24.63
C ARG A 14 -15.18 5.98 -24.14
N TYR A 15 -15.26 5.85 -22.84
CA TYR A 15 -16.02 4.77 -22.25
C TYR A 15 -17.52 5.10 -22.28
N LYS A 16 -18.31 4.23 -22.93
CA LYS A 16 -19.78 4.36 -23.08
C LYS A 16 -20.25 5.74 -23.53
N GLY A 17 -19.49 6.42 -24.37
CA GLY A 17 -19.86 7.72 -24.90
C GLY A 17 -19.75 8.89 -23.90
N LEU A 18 -19.20 8.65 -22.71
CA LEU A 18 -18.98 9.64 -21.67
C LEU A 18 -17.70 10.46 -21.89
N ASN A 19 -17.14 10.99 -20.83
CA ASN A 19 -15.90 11.78 -20.85
C ASN A 19 -14.73 10.99 -21.47
N MET A 20 -13.77 11.73 -22.00
CA MET A 20 -12.55 11.14 -22.53
C MET A 20 -11.72 10.53 -21.38
N THR A 21 -11.33 9.27 -21.58
CA THR A 21 -10.36 8.58 -20.72
C THR A 21 -9.00 8.64 -21.39
N VAL A 22 -7.98 9.03 -20.65
CA VAL A 22 -6.60 9.02 -21.08
C VAL A 22 -5.91 7.84 -20.42
N VAL A 23 -5.33 6.94 -21.20
CA VAL A 23 -4.66 5.73 -20.72
C VAL A 23 -3.18 5.81 -21.11
N ASN A 24 -2.29 5.66 -20.14
CA ASN A 24 -0.86 5.54 -20.42
C ASN A 24 -0.52 4.06 -20.66
N VAL A 25 0.07 3.75 -21.78
CA VAL A 25 0.45 2.39 -22.21
C VAL A 25 1.96 2.28 -22.18
N LEU A 26 2.49 1.40 -21.32
CA LEU A 26 3.93 1.31 -21.10
C LEU A 26 4.36 -0.09 -20.64
N PRO A 27 5.65 -0.44 -20.78
CA PRO A 27 6.23 -1.65 -20.18
C PRO A 27 6.13 -1.63 -18.65
N ILE A 28 6.01 -2.81 -18.05
CA ILE A 28 5.86 -2.96 -16.60
C ILE A 28 7.06 -2.37 -15.82
N GLU A 29 8.27 -2.49 -16.31
CA GLU A 29 9.44 -1.95 -15.62
C GLU A 29 9.40 -0.41 -15.59
N ASP A 30 8.96 0.23 -16.66
CA ASP A 30 8.78 1.68 -16.71
C ASP A 30 7.64 2.15 -15.78
N TYR A 31 6.58 1.35 -15.65
CA TYR A 31 5.54 1.59 -14.65
C TYR A 31 6.11 1.52 -13.22
N VAL A 32 6.87 0.47 -12.90
CA VAL A 32 7.48 0.30 -11.56
C VAL A 32 8.47 1.41 -11.24
N LYS A 33 9.23 1.93 -12.24
CA LYS A 33 10.08 3.13 -12.08
C LYS A 33 9.27 4.38 -11.73
N GLY A 34 8.02 4.45 -12.14
CA GLY A 34 7.11 5.54 -11.77
C GLY A 34 6.43 5.35 -10.40
N VAL A 35 6.36 4.12 -9.87
CA VAL A 35 5.73 3.79 -8.59
C VAL A 35 6.73 3.87 -7.43
N VAL A 36 7.87 3.16 -7.52
CA VAL A 36 8.82 3.01 -6.40
C VAL A 36 9.24 4.34 -5.76
N PRO A 37 9.60 5.40 -6.51
CA PRO A 37 10.03 6.66 -5.92
C PRO A 37 8.90 7.45 -5.24
N TYR A 38 7.66 7.04 -5.42
CA TYR A 38 6.50 7.56 -4.69
C TYR A 38 6.28 6.87 -3.36
N GLU A 39 6.53 5.55 -3.34
CA GLU A 39 6.29 4.72 -2.16
C GLU A 39 7.45 4.81 -1.16
N MET A 40 8.69 4.98 -1.66
CA MET A 40 9.88 4.99 -0.80
C MET A 40 10.86 6.09 -1.19
N SER A 41 11.50 6.69 -0.19
CA SER A 41 12.56 7.67 -0.43
C SER A 41 13.78 7.02 -1.09
N SER A 42 14.33 7.68 -2.13
CA SER A 42 15.56 7.26 -2.80
C SER A 42 16.81 7.23 -1.91
N SER A 43 16.73 7.80 -0.71
CA SER A 43 17.79 7.76 0.30
C SER A 43 17.80 6.47 1.14
N TRP A 44 16.80 5.62 1.00
CA TRP A 44 16.72 4.36 1.72
C TRP A 44 17.68 3.31 1.15
N PRO A 45 18.03 2.27 1.92
CA PRO A 45 18.93 1.22 1.45
C PRO A 45 18.46 0.60 0.13
N LEU A 46 19.41 0.36 -0.79
CA LEU A 46 19.10 -0.19 -2.11
C LEU A 46 18.31 -1.51 -2.04
N GLU A 47 18.63 -2.38 -1.09
CA GLU A 47 17.92 -3.67 -0.94
C GLU A 47 16.47 -3.49 -0.50
N ALA A 48 16.16 -2.47 0.30
CA ALA A 48 14.78 -2.12 0.62
C ALA A 48 14.01 -1.61 -0.62
N LEU A 49 14.65 -0.77 -1.44
CA LEU A 49 14.08 -0.32 -2.71
C LEU A 49 13.87 -1.47 -3.69
N LYS A 50 14.76 -2.45 -3.73
CA LYS A 50 14.61 -3.68 -4.53
C LYS A 50 13.42 -4.52 -4.06
N ALA A 51 13.26 -4.69 -2.74
CA ALA A 51 12.09 -5.39 -2.18
C ALA A 51 10.78 -4.70 -2.58
N GLN A 52 10.73 -3.37 -2.45
CA GLN A 52 9.58 -2.58 -2.90
C GLN A 52 9.31 -2.75 -4.40
N ALA A 53 10.36 -2.75 -5.24
CA ALA A 53 10.21 -2.95 -6.68
C ALA A 53 9.59 -4.33 -7.00
N CYS A 54 10.01 -5.40 -6.30
CA CYS A 54 9.42 -6.73 -6.45
C CYS A 54 7.95 -6.75 -5.99
N CYS A 55 7.62 -6.08 -4.88
CA CYS A 55 6.24 -5.97 -4.39
C CYS A 55 5.36 -5.20 -5.38
N ALA A 56 5.79 -4.02 -5.82
CA ALA A 56 5.03 -3.17 -6.75
C ALA A 56 4.78 -3.87 -8.10
N ARG A 57 5.80 -4.53 -8.64
CA ARG A 57 5.70 -5.31 -9.88
C ARG A 57 4.72 -6.46 -9.75
N THR A 58 4.80 -7.20 -8.64
CA THR A 58 3.93 -8.34 -8.39
C THR A 58 2.49 -7.89 -8.16
N TYR A 59 2.28 -6.81 -7.42
CA TYR A 59 0.96 -6.19 -7.22
C TYR A 59 0.32 -5.83 -8.56
N MET A 60 1.06 -5.16 -9.47
CA MET A 60 0.57 -4.80 -10.79
C MET A 60 0.10 -6.04 -11.57
N VAL A 61 0.91 -7.10 -11.59
CA VAL A 61 0.57 -8.32 -12.35
C VAL A 61 -0.61 -9.07 -11.72
N SER A 62 -0.68 -9.14 -10.39
CA SER A 62 -1.79 -9.79 -9.68
C SER A 62 -3.13 -9.06 -9.86
N ASN A 63 -3.09 -7.73 -10.10
CA ASN A 63 -4.25 -6.89 -10.34
C ASN A 63 -4.46 -6.53 -11.83
N TYR A 64 -3.70 -7.17 -12.73
CA TYR A 64 -3.83 -6.95 -14.17
C TYR A 64 -5.26 -7.20 -14.65
N LYS A 65 -5.77 -6.27 -15.46
CA LYS A 65 -7.14 -6.27 -15.99
C LYS A 65 -8.26 -6.06 -14.96
N SER A 66 -7.97 -5.60 -13.74
CA SER A 66 -9.01 -5.32 -12.74
C SER A 66 -10.03 -4.29 -13.23
N TYR A 67 -9.65 -3.38 -14.12
CA TYR A 67 -10.50 -2.35 -14.72
C TYR A 67 -10.73 -2.52 -16.22
N ASN A 68 -10.53 -3.72 -16.76
CA ASN A 68 -10.66 -3.99 -18.20
C ASN A 68 -12.03 -3.62 -18.77
N SER A 69 -13.09 -3.72 -17.97
CA SER A 69 -14.44 -3.28 -18.37
C SER A 69 -14.56 -1.78 -18.65
N PHE A 70 -13.60 -0.99 -18.18
CA PHE A 70 -13.51 0.46 -18.38
C PHE A 70 -12.50 0.84 -19.48
N GLY A 71 -11.79 -0.14 -20.05
CA GLY A 71 -10.81 0.05 -21.12
C GLY A 71 -9.39 0.33 -20.66
N PHE A 72 -9.04 0.01 -19.40
CA PHE A 72 -7.68 0.09 -18.86
C PHE A 72 -7.45 -1.03 -17.82
N ASP A 73 -6.24 -1.27 -17.41
CA ASP A 73 -5.89 -2.39 -16.53
C ASP A 73 -5.92 -2.02 -15.04
N VAL A 74 -5.36 -0.89 -14.67
CA VAL A 74 -5.25 -0.37 -13.30
C VAL A 74 -5.44 1.14 -13.28
N THR A 75 -5.70 1.71 -12.10
CA THR A 75 -5.73 3.17 -11.88
C THR A 75 -4.37 3.69 -11.45
N ASP A 76 -4.12 4.99 -11.59
CA ASP A 76 -2.89 5.71 -11.23
C ASP A 76 -2.94 6.34 -9.83
N ASP A 77 -3.91 5.95 -9.01
CA ASP A 77 -4.20 6.49 -7.69
C ASP A 77 -4.16 5.42 -6.59
N THR A 78 -4.59 5.77 -5.38
CA THR A 78 -4.61 4.89 -4.20
C THR A 78 -5.57 3.71 -4.28
N TYR A 79 -6.41 3.61 -5.32
CA TYR A 79 -7.20 2.39 -5.57
C TYR A 79 -6.34 1.25 -6.09
N CYS A 80 -5.22 1.56 -6.75
CA CYS A 80 -4.19 0.61 -7.14
C CYS A 80 -2.85 1.02 -6.54
N GLN A 81 -2.03 1.75 -7.29
CA GLN A 81 -0.72 2.26 -6.86
C GLN A 81 -0.55 3.69 -7.39
N ALA A 82 -0.09 4.60 -6.54
CA ALA A 82 0.17 5.97 -6.97
C ALA A 82 1.24 5.98 -8.07
N TYR A 83 0.86 6.47 -9.26
CA TYR A 83 1.72 6.56 -10.43
C TYR A 83 1.62 7.95 -11.06
N LEU A 84 2.67 8.73 -10.98
CA LEU A 84 2.71 10.10 -11.51
C LEU A 84 3.78 10.26 -12.61
N GLY A 85 4.02 9.19 -13.36
CA GLY A 85 5.01 9.17 -14.43
C GLY A 85 6.44 9.34 -13.89
N THR A 86 7.25 10.13 -14.58
CA THR A 86 8.68 10.31 -14.26
C THR A 86 8.97 11.45 -13.29
N LYS A 87 7.95 12.03 -12.65
CA LYS A 87 8.09 13.21 -11.79
C LYS A 87 9.09 13.03 -10.65
N SER A 88 9.11 11.85 -10.05
CA SER A 88 10.00 11.47 -8.95
C SER A 88 11.12 10.53 -9.38
N ALA A 89 11.36 10.38 -10.70
CA ALA A 89 12.39 9.50 -11.24
C ALA A 89 13.76 9.80 -10.61
N ASN A 90 14.43 8.75 -10.15
CA ASN A 90 15.72 8.85 -9.46
C ASN A 90 16.61 7.66 -9.82
N ALA A 91 17.88 7.91 -10.10
CA ALA A 91 18.82 6.86 -10.52
C ALA A 91 18.96 5.71 -9.51
N THR A 92 18.78 5.96 -8.20
CA THR A 92 18.85 4.91 -7.17
C THR A 92 17.63 4.00 -7.23
N THR A 93 16.42 4.58 -7.37
CA THR A 93 15.17 3.81 -7.49
C THR A 93 15.11 3.08 -8.83
N ASP A 94 15.53 3.73 -9.92
CA ASP A 94 15.61 3.11 -11.25
C ASP A 94 16.56 1.90 -11.24
N ARG A 95 17.72 2.04 -10.59
CA ARG A 95 18.67 0.93 -10.40
C ARG A 95 18.04 -0.23 -9.62
N ALA A 96 17.26 0.04 -8.58
CA ALA A 96 16.58 -1.00 -7.81
C ALA A 96 15.58 -1.78 -8.68
N VAL A 97 14.86 -1.10 -9.57
CA VAL A 97 13.94 -1.73 -10.52
C VAL A 97 14.71 -2.55 -11.55
N ASP A 98 15.77 -1.99 -12.14
CA ASP A 98 16.56 -2.67 -13.18
C ASP A 98 17.26 -3.92 -12.64
N GLU A 99 17.83 -3.87 -11.42
CA GLU A 99 18.49 -5.01 -10.79
C GLU A 99 17.51 -6.12 -10.33
N THR A 100 16.21 -5.83 -10.31
CA THR A 100 15.15 -6.79 -9.97
C THR A 100 14.19 -7.06 -11.13
N ALA A 101 14.52 -6.62 -12.34
CA ALA A 101 13.64 -6.78 -13.49
C ALA A 101 13.23 -8.25 -13.70
N GLY A 102 11.93 -8.47 -13.91
CA GLY A 102 11.36 -9.80 -14.09
C GLY A 102 11.26 -10.67 -12.82
N LEU A 103 11.62 -10.15 -11.63
CA LEU A 103 11.45 -10.88 -10.38
C LEU A 103 10.05 -10.62 -9.79
N TYR A 104 9.35 -11.70 -9.49
CA TYR A 104 7.99 -11.69 -8.94
C TYR A 104 7.89 -12.55 -7.68
N ILE A 105 6.98 -12.18 -6.80
CA ILE A 105 6.66 -12.93 -5.58
C ILE A 105 5.49 -13.87 -5.88
N THR A 106 5.69 -15.16 -5.64
CA THR A 106 4.68 -16.18 -5.93
C THR A 106 4.44 -17.09 -4.73
N TYR A 107 3.22 -17.61 -4.64
CA TYR A 107 2.83 -18.64 -3.70
C TYR A 107 2.04 -19.72 -4.44
N GLY A 108 2.46 -20.98 -4.32
CA GLY A 108 1.84 -22.10 -5.04
C GLY A 108 1.79 -21.92 -6.57
N GLY A 109 2.79 -21.23 -7.15
CA GLY A 109 2.87 -20.96 -8.59
C GLY A 109 1.96 -19.83 -9.10
N GLN A 110 1.26 -19.12 -8.21
CA GLN A 110 0.45 -17.95 -8.54
C GLN A 110 1.09 -16.67 -8.02
N PHE A 111 0.87 -15.54 -8.69
CA PHE A 111 1.33 -14.24 -8.20
C PHE A 111 0.63 -13.87 -6.90
N CYS A 112 1.41 -13.40 -5.93
CA CYS A 112 0.87 -12.92 -4.67
C CYS A 112 0.18 -11.57 -4.83
N ASN A 113 -0.85 -11.33 -4.03
CA ASN A 113 -1.32 -9.97 -3.78
C ASN A 113 -0.39 -9.34 -2.74
N THR A 114 0.61 -8.62 -3.19
CA THR A 114 1.68 -8.05 -2.38
C THR A 114 1.28 -6.68 -1.84
N THR A 115 0.42 -6.66 -0.83
CA THR A 115 0.07 -5.44 -0.10
C THR A 115 1.26 -4.94 0.71
N TYR A 116 1.39 -3.62 0.83
CA TYR A 116 2.45 -2.98 1.61
C TYR A 116 1.91 -1.71 2.30
N PHE A 117 2.61 -1.27 3.33
CA PHE A 117 2.24 -0.13 4.18
C PHE A 117 3.50 0.47 4.81
N SER A 118 3.40 1.65 5.40
CA SER A 118 4.53 2.40 5.93
C SER A 118 5.01 1.95 7.30
N SER A 119 4.14 1.35 8.12
CA SER A 119 4.44 0.91 9.50
C SER A 119 3.40 -0.12 9.93
N ASP A 120 3.84 -1.18 10.62
CA ASP A 120 2.96 -2.20 11.18
C ASP A 120 2.84 -2.09 12.72
N GLY A 121 3.57 -1.15 13.32
CA GLY A 121 3.57 -0.98 14.77
C GLY A 121 4.24 -2.11 15.55
N GLY A 122 5.09 -2.91 14.87
CA GLY A 122 5.86 -4.02 15.42
C GLY A 122 5.25 -5.41 15.20
N ALA A 123 4.13 -5.50 14.50
CA ALA A 123 3.56 -6.78 14.06
C ALA A 123 2.55 -6.58 12.92
N THR A 124 2.60 -7.44 11.90
CA THR A 124 1.57 -7.49 10.87
C THR A 124 0.32 -8.20 11.37
N GLU A 125 -0.79 -8.06 10.64
CA GLU A 125 -2.08 -8.66 10.98
C GLU A 125 -2.42 -9.81 10.04
N ASP A 126 -3.24 -10.75 10.50
CA ASP A 126 -3.81 -11.80 9.66
C ASP A 126 -4.79 -11.21 8.65
N SER A 127 -4.71 -11.67 7.39
CA SER A 127 -5.48 -11.09 6.28
C SER A 127 -6.99 -11.10 6.48
N GLU A 128 -7.53 -12.10 7.14
CA GLU A 128 -8.99 -12.21 7.42
C GLU A 128 -9.50 -11.11 8.36
N ASN A 129 -8.64 -10.58 9.21
CA ASN A 129 -9.00 -9.49 10.12
C ASN A 129 -9.03 -8.13 9.39
N VAL A 130 -8.38 -8.03 8.23
CA VAL A 130 -8.31 -6.80 7.43
C VAL A 130 -9.16 -6.88 6.17
N PHE A 131 -9.08 -8.00 5.44
CA PHE A 131 -9.70 -8.19 4.12
C PHE A 131 -10.86 -9.20 4.12
N SER A 132 -11.30 -9.66 5.30
CA SER A 132 -12.39 -10.60 5.49
C SER A 132 -12.18 -11.99 4.83
N SER A 133 -10.97 -12.34 4.43
CA SER A 133 -10.64 -13.62 3.82
C SER A 133 -9.24 -14.09 4.20
N VAL A 134 -9.11 -15.41 4.43
CA VAL A 134 -7.81 -16.02 4.73
C VAL A 134 -6.96 -16.08 3.47
N VAL A 135 -5.82 -15.40 3.50
CA VAL A 135 -4.77 -15.48 2.48
C VAL A 135 -3.57 -16.19 3.10
N PRO A 136 -3.18 -17.38 2.61
CA PRO A 136 -2.20 -18.24 3.31
C PRO A 136 -0.82 -17.62 3.52
N TYR A 137 -0.43 -16.66 2.69
CA TYR A 137 0.86 -15.98 2.74
C TYR A 137 0.78 -14.57 3.39
N LEU A 138 -0.40 -14.10 3.79
CA LEU A 138 -0.60 -12.85 4.52
C LEU A 138 -1.03 -13.17 5.95
N ARG A 139 -0.04 -13.57 6.76
CA ARG A 139 -0.22 -13.96 8.17
C ARG A 139 0.42 -12.94 9.08
N GLY A 140 -0.16 -12.79 10.26
CA GLY A 140 0.40 -11.97 11.33
C GLY A 140 1.77 -12.48 11.76
N VAL A 141 2.78 -11.62 11.68
CA VAL A 141 4.14 -11.90 12.15
C VAL A 141 4.66 -10.72 12.95
N VAL A 142 5.46 -11.01 13.97
CA VAL A 142 6.16 -9.96 14.72
C VAL A 142 7.25 -9.37 13.85
N ASP A 143 7.31 -8.04 13.74
CA ASP A 143 8.42 -7.32 13.16
C ASP A 143 9.36 -6.84 14.26
N PRO A 144 10.50 -7.51 14.48
CA PRO A 144 11.45 -7.13 15.52
C PRO A 144 12.32 -5.92 15.14
N PHE A 145 12.19 -5.43 13.90
CA PHE A 145 12.99 -4.32 13.37
C PHE A 145 12.25 -2.99 13.44
N GLU A 146 10.92 -3.01 13.56
CA GLU A 146 10.16 -1.82 13.87
C GLU A 146 10.16 -1.61 15.39
N ASP A 147 10.94 -0.64 15.87
CA ASP A 147 10.94 -0.26 17.26
C ASP A 147 9.53 0.15 17.69
N ALA A 148 9.09 -0.39 18.82
CA ALA A 148 7.85 0.06 19.45
C ALA A 148 7.94 1.59 19.57
N ILE A 149 6.98 2.30 18.93
CA ILE A 149 6.97 3.76 18.96
C ILE A 149 6.83 4.17 20.43
N ASP A 150 7.86 4.74 21.00
CA ASP A 150 7.82 5.35 22.32
C ASP A 150 6.95 6.61 22.23
N PHE A 151 5.66 6.46 22.45
CA PHE A 151 4.77 7.60 22.56
C PHE A 151 5.10 8.39 23.82
N THR A 152 5.55 9.60 23.63
CA THR A 152 5.68 10.53 24.74
C THR A 152 4.60 11.62 24.64
N TYR A 153 3.93 11.90 25.74
CA TYR A 153 3.05 13.04 25.88
C TYR A 153 3.59 13.98 26.95
N LYS A 154 3.89 15.23 26.57
CA LYS A 154 4.54 16.21 27.45
C LYS A 154 5.82 15.70 28.11
N GLY A 155 6.67 14.99 27.35
CA GLY A 155 7.94 14.44 27.78
C GLY A 155 7.87 13.24 28.72
N LYS A 156 6.69 12.63 28.89
CA LYS A 156 6.49 11.42 29.70
C LYS A 156 6.11 10.25 28.82
N PRO A 157 6.67 9.03 29.04
CA PRO A 157 6.28 7.86 28.30
C PRO A 157 4.77 7.58 28.45
N VAL A 158 4.09 7.32 27.34
CA VAL A 158 2.71 6.85 27.32
C VAL A 158 2.72 5.34 27.43
N ARG A 159 2.19 4.78 28.52
CA ARG A 159 2.17 3.33 28.78
C ARG A 159 0.84 2.67 28.48
N SER A 160 -0.17 3.44 28.17
CA SER A 160 -1.48 2.95 27.74
C SER A 160 -2.17 3.98 26.88
N ILE A 161 -2.93 3.54 25.90
CA ILE A 161 -3.77 4.37 25.05
C ILE A 161 -5.19 3.87 25.23
N ASP A 162 -6.07 4.79 25.63
CA ASP A 162 -7.52 4.54 25.66
C ASP A 162 -8.12 5.05 24.37
N TYR A 163 -8.92 4.24 23.71
CA TYR A 163 -9.55 4.58 22.45
C TYR A 163 -11.03 4.21 22.41
N ARG A 164 -11.77 4.89 21.54
CA ARG A 164 -13.18 4.61 21.28
C ARG A 164 -13.42 4.60 19.78
N PHE A 165 -14.36 3.79 19.38
CA PHE A 165 -14.83 3.75 17.99
C PHE A 165 -16.13 4.55 17.88
N TYR A 166 -16.31 5.20 16.72
CA TYR A 166 -17.54 5.88 16.36
C TYR A 166 -18.14 5.18 15.14
N ASP A 167 -19.34 4.60 15.32
CA ASP A 167 -20.02 3.83 14.27
C ASP A 167 -20.81 4.68 13.27
N GLY A 168 -20.74 5.99 13.39
CA GLY A 168 -21.54 6.96 12.62
C GLY A 168 -22.70 7.55 13.39
N THR A 169 -23.13 6.90 14.46
CA THR A 169 -24.26 7.34 15.32
C THR A 169 -23.85 7.52 16.77
N GLN A 170 -23.02 6.66 17.31
CA GLN A 170 -22.61 6.67 18.71
C GLN A 170 -21.14 6.24 18.89
N TRP A 171 -20.58 6.61 20.04
CA TRP A 171 -19.27 6.16 20.47
C TRP A 171 -19.37 4.81 21.21
N SER A 172 -18.47 3.87 20.90
CA SER A 172 -18.32 2.64 21.66
C SER A 172 -17.88 2.88 23.10
N GLY A 173 -17.86 1.83 23.93
CA GLY A 173 -17.16 1.81 25.21
C GLY A 173 -15.68 2.20 25.09
N LEU A 174 -15.04 2.46 26.22
CA LEU A 174 -13.60 2.75 26.28
C LEU A 174 -12.82 1.43 26.23
N TYR A 175 -11.86 1.36 25.33
CA TYR A 175 -10.90 0.26 25.21
C TYR A 175 -9.51 0.78 25.60
N SER A 176 -8.71 -0.07 26.23
CA SER A 176 -7.35 0.25 26.63
C SER A 176 -6.36 -0.68 25.96
N ALA A 177 -5.37 -0.13 25.29
CA ALA A 177 -4.20 -0.86 24.84
C ALA A 177 -3.04 -0.61 25.83
N LYS A 178 -2.49 -1.68 26.38
CA LYS A 178 -1.28 -1.61 27.21
C LYS A 178 -0.06 -1.74 26.30
N ASP A 179 0.97 -0.97 26.62
CA ASP A 179 2.28 -1.00 25.96
C ASP A 179 2.31 -0.52 24.50
N GLY A 180 1.34 0.32 24.09
CA GLY A 180 1.26 0.84 22.72
C GLY A 180 0.99 -0.22 21.65
N ARG A 181 0.88 -1.49 22.02
CA ARG A 181 0.53 -2.59 21.14
C ARG A 181 -0.95 -2.87 21.27
N GLY A 182 -1.75 -2.22 20.42
CA GLY A 182 -3.18 -2.40 20.38
C GLY A 182 -3.53 -3.72 19.70
N ILE A 183 -3.92 -4.73 20.47
CA ILE A 183 -4.75 -5.78 19.93
C ILE A 183 -6.16 -5.21 19.90
N VAL A 184 -6.65 -4.86 18.72
CA VAL A 184 -8.06 -4.56 18.51
C VAL A 184 -8.78 -5.91 18.53
N GLU A 185 -9.37 -6.28 19.67
CA GLU A 185 -10.32 -7.39 19.66
C GLU A 185 -11.52 -6.98 18.82
N ASN A 186 -11.61 -7.64 17.67
CA ASN A 186 -12.59 -7.38 16.64
C ASN A 186 -13.97 -7.89 17.10
N ASN A 187 -14.79 -7.01 17.65
CA ASN A 187 -16.22 -7.21 17.70
C ASN A 187 -16.81 -6.66 16.40
N SER A 188 -17.00 -7.56 15.46
CA SER A 188 -17.70 -7.44 14.18
C SER A 188 -18.66 -6.27 14.05
N SER A 189 -18.17 -5.10 13.66
CA SER A 189 -18.98 -4.10 12.98
C SER A 189 -18.12 -3.48 11.85
N SER A 190 -18.60 -3.62 10.65
CA SER A 190 -17.94 -3.33 9.39
C SER A 190 -17.71 -1.85 9.05
N ASP A 191 -17.82 -0.94 10.02
CA ASP A 191 -17.77 0.51 9.76
C ASP A 191 -16.93 1.27 10.79
N LEU A 192 -15.64 0.93 10.89
CA LEU A 192 -14.67 1.70 11.70
C LEU A 192 -14.11 2.88 10.90
N ASN A 193 -14.93 3.88 10.62
CA ASN A 193 -14.52 5.03 9.82
C ASN A 193 -13.86 6.17 10.62
N LYS A 194 -13.91 6.16 11.96
CA LYS A 194 -13.29 7.22 12.78
C LYS A 194 -12.99 6.70 14.19
N PHE A 195 -11.79 7.00 14.68
CA PHE A 195 -11.40 6.78 16.07
C PHE A 195 -10.85 8.09 16.67
N ARG A 196 -11.01 8.26 17.99
CA ARG A 196 -10.35 9.32 18.76
C ARG A 196 -9.46 8.67 19.79
N ILE A 197 -8.19 9.08 19.80
CA ILE A 197 -7.18 8.72 20.79
C ILE A 197 -7.18 9.83 21.86
N ARG A 198 -7.18 9.47 23.12
CA ARG A 198 -7.06 10.38 24.25
C ARG A 198 -5.63 10.44 24.75
#